data_a89b75ba9aaaee6cb4568349637a6d75
#
_entry.id   a89b75ba9aaaee6cb4568349637a6d75
#
_cell.length_a   1.000
_cell.length_b   1.000
_cell.length_c   1.000
_cell.angle_alpha   90.00
_cell.angle_beta   90.00
_cell.angle_gamma   90.00
#
_symmetry.space_group_name_H-M   'P 1'
#
loop_
_entity.id
_entity.type
_entity.pdbx_description
1 polymer ?
#
loop_
_entity_poly.entity_id
_entity_poly.type
_entity_poly.pdbx_seq_one_letter_code
_entity_poly.pdbx_strand_id
1 'polypeptide(L)'
;LSSGIRFGPSAYEVGEVNYSIPEDQKKQFYESVKRYWPTIDKNLLSAGYSGIRAKVKQEEDDFEINFKEFDENVIVNILGYISPGLTSSLALSNYVEEKLLQYST
;
A
#
# COMPACT_ATOMS: atom_id res chain seq x y z
N LEU A 1 4.32 -6.25 21.34
CA LEU A 1 3.89 -4.93 20.86
C LEU A 1 4.75 -3.89 21.53
N SER A 2 5.50 -3.08 20.77
CA SER A 2 6.30 -1.99 21.29
C SER A 2 5.41 -0.93 21.94
N SER A 3 5.78 -0.45 23.11
CA SER A 3 5.05 0.59 23.85
C SER A 3 5.24 2.00 23.26
N GLY A 4 5.18 2.15 21.95
CA GLY A 4 5.41 3.41 21.25
C GLY A 4 4.24 3.81 20.35
N ILE A 5 4.18 5.10 20.01
CA ILE A 5 3.26 5.65 19.02
C ILE A 5 4.00 5.71 17.67
N ARG A 6 3.32 5.28 16.60
CA ARG A 6 3.84 5.37 15.24
C ARG A 6 3.15 6.48 14.47
N PHE A 7 3.94 7.31 13.82
CA PHE A 7 3.47 8.37 12.94
C PHE A 7 3.74 7.98 11.49
N GLY A 8 2.83 8.28 10.59
CA GLY A 8 2.95 7.98 9.17
C GLY A 8 1.63 7.51 8.54
N PRO A 9 1.70 7.01 7.32
CA PRO A 9 2.89 6.96 6.47
C PRO A 9 3.19 8.28 5.78
N SER A 10 4.42 8.44 5.28
CA SER A 10 4.74 9.30 4.14
C SER A 10 4.98 8.42 2.92
N ALA A 11 4.72 8.95 1.73
CA ALA A 11 4.94 8.25 0.47
C ALA A 11 5.52 9.20 -0.57
N TYR A 12 6.49 8.73 -1.33
CA TYR A 12 7.10 9.46 -2.45
C TYR A 12 7.61 8.47 -3.50
N GLU A 13 7.70 8.92 -4.73
CA GLU A 13 8.22 8.10 -5.82
C GLU A 13 9.74 7.93 -5.70
N VAL A 14 10.21 6.73 -6.01
CA VAL A 14 11.62 6.39 -6.04
C VAL A 14 12.00 5.81 -7.39
N GLY A 15 13.16 6.19 -7.92
CA GLY A 15 13.68 5.64 -9.17
C GLY A 15 14.26 4.24 -9.01
N GLU A 16 14.79 3.94 -7.83
CA GLU A 16 15.40 2.66 -7.49
C GLU A 16 14.89 2.17 -6.15
N VAL A 17 14.85 0.85 -5.97
CA VAL A 17 14.43 0.23 -4.70
C VAL A 17 15.46 0.54 -3.62
N ASN A 18 15.05 1.33 -2.65
CA ASN A 18 15.86 1.71 -1.50
C ASN A 18 14.99 1.75 -0.24
N TYR A 19 15.39 1.03 0.78
CA TYR A 19 14.70 0.95 2.07
C TYR A 19 15.27 1.91 3.12
N SER A 20 16.25 2.73 2.76
CA SER A 20 16.80 3.74 3.67
C SER A 20 15.76 4.83 3.93
N ILE A 21 15.70 5.30 5.17
CA ILE A 21 14.85 6.43 5.54
C ILE A 21 15.74 7.68 5.55
N PRO A 22 15.47 8.67 4.69
CA PRO A 22 16.22 9.92 4.68
C PRO A 22 16.12 10.66 6.01
N GLU A 23 17.21 11.27 6.47
CA GLU A 23 17.24 11.96 7.78
C GLU A 23 16.30 13.17 7.84
N ASP A 24 16.06 13.84 6.72
CA ASP A 24 15.13 14.96 6.64
C ASP A 24 13.67 14.57 6.93
N GLN A 25 13.30 13.30 6.72
CA GLN A 25 11.98 12.77 7.05
C GLN A 25 11.67 12.97 8.55
N LYS A 26 12.63 12.76 9.44
CA LYS A 26 12.44 13.00 10.87
C LYS A 26 12.00 14.43 11.16
N LYS A 27 12.58 15.41 10.46
CA LYS A 27 12.19 16.83 10.60
C LYS A 27 10.76 17.05 10.09
N GLN A 28 10.42 16.51 8.95
CA GLN A 28 9.08 16.66 8.36
C GLN A 28 8.00 16.06 9.27
N PHE A 29 8.24 14.87 9.81
CA PHE A 29 7.33 14.24 10.78
C PHE A 29 7.21 15.07 12.04
N TYR A 30 8.31 15.58 12.59
CA TYR A 30 8.28 16.43 13.78
C TYR A 30 7.40 17.67 13.56
N GLU A 31 7.59 18.40 12.45
CA GLU A 31 6.80 19.60 12.15
C GLU A 31 5.31 19.26 11.94
N SER A 32 5.02 18.13 11.34
CA SER A 32 3.64 17.69 11.13
C SER A 32 2.95 17.30 12.45
N VAL A 33 3.62 16.51 13.28
CA VAL A 33 3.09 16.04 14.56
C VAL A 33 2.93 17.18 15.55
N LYS A 34 3.86 18.15 15.58
CA LYS A 34 3.82 19.32 16.45
C LYS A 34 2.54 20.15 16.31
N ARG A 35 1.86 20.10 15.14
CA ARG A 35 0.60 20.81 14.90
C ARG A 35 -0.54 20.37 15.82
N TYR A 36 -0.58 19.08 16.17
CA TYR A 36 -1.61 18.51 17.04
C TYR A 36 -1.07 17.98 18.37
N TRP A 37 0.25 17.84 18.50
CA TRP A 37 0.95 17.52 19.75
C TRP A 37 2.11 18.50 19.97
N PRO A 38 1.82 19.74 20.44
CA PRO A 38 2.82 20.81 20.55
C PRO A 38 3.98 20.51 21.50
N THR A 39 3.77 19.62 22.48
CA THR A 39 4.76 19.26 23.52
C THR A 39 5.63 18.06 23.13
N ILE A 40 5.52 17.55 21.91
CA ILE A 40 6.35 16.42 21.47
C ILE A 40 7.83 16.77 21.49
N ASP A 41 8.65 15.91 22.08
CA ASP A 41 10.11 16.06 22.04
C ASP A 41 10.67 15.41 20.77
N LYS A 42 11.32 16.21 19.93
CA LYS A 42 11.98 15.76 18.71
C LYS A 42 12.99 14.62 18.96
N ASN A 43 13.63 14.60 20.12
CA ASN A 43 14.63 13.60 20.45
C ASN A 43 14.03 12.20 20.70
N LEU A 44 12.74 12.13 21.00
CA LEU A 44 12.01 10.88 21.17
C LEU A 44 11.58 10.26 19.83
N LEU A 45 11.68 11.00 18.72
CA LEU A 45 11.38 10.47 17.41
C LEU A 45 12.55 9.64 16.90
N SER A 46 12.27 8.41 16.50
CA SER A 46 13.21 7.53 15.83
C SER A 46 12.64 7.05 14.49
N ALA A 47 13.51 6.73 13.55
CA ALA A 47 13.10 6.11 12.30
C ALA A 47 12.43 4.75 12.60
N GLY A 48 11.31 4.48 11.93
CA GLY A 48 10.62 3.21 12.00
C GLY A 48 11.13 2.26 10.92
N TYR A 49 10.29 2.01 9.93
CA TYR A 49 10.64 1.19 8.75
C TYR A 49 10.10 1.85 7.48
N SER A 50 10.67 1.49 6.36
CA SER A 50 10.16 1.80 5.02
C SER A 50 9.73 0.54 4.31
N GLY A 51 8.93 0.70 3.27
CA GLY A 51 8.51 -0.37 2.37
C GLY A 51 8.36 0.15 0.96
N ILE A 52 8.46 -0.72 -0.01
CA ILE A 52 8.23 -0.37 -1.42
C ILE A 52 6.80 -0.77 -1.79
N ARG A 53 6.06 0.19 -2.34
CA ARG A 53 4.75 -0.04 -2.92
C ARG A 53 4.89 -0.05 -4.44
N ALA A 54 4.70 -1.22 -5.06
CA ALA A 54 4.62 -1.31 -6.51
C ALA A 54 3.29 -0.71 -6.98
N LYS A 55 3.36 0.16 -8.00
CA LYS A 55 2.19 0.70 -8.69
C LYS A 55 2.24 0.29 -10.15
N VAL A 56 1.11 -0.08 -10.71
CA VAL A 56 0.96 -0.16 -12.16
C VAL A 56 0.87 1.28 -12.67
N LYS A 57 1.60 1.60 -13.72
CA LYS A 57 1.56 2.91 -14.33
C LYS A 57 0.27 3.06 -15.14
N GLN A 58 -0.78 3.54 -14.49
CA GLN A 58 -2.10 3.81 -15.07
C GLN A 58 -2.50 5.24 -14.79
N GLU A 59 -3.43 5.74 -15.60
CA GLU A 59 -4.03 7.07 -15.39
C GLU A 59 -4.93 7.10 -14.16
N GLU A 60 -5.53 5.97 -13.81
CA GLU A 60 -6.40 5.81 -12.64
C GLU A 60 -5.76 4.90 -11.60
N ASP A 61 -5.83 5.30 -10.33
CA ASP A 61 -5.31 4.56 -9.16
C ASP A 61 -6.36 3.54 -8.66
N ASP A 62 -6.83 2.63 -9.53
CA ASP A 62 -7.80 1.59 -9.16
C ASP A 62 -7.25 0.19 -9.42
N PHE A 63 -7.97 -0.82 -8.95
CA PHE A 63 -7.65 -2.22 -9.18
C PHE A 63 -8.01 -2.61 -10.62
N GLU A 64 -7.09 -3.24 -11.29
CA GLU A 64 -7.33 -3.85 -12.59
C GLU A 64 -7.46 -5.36 -12.43
N ILE A 65 -8.65 -5.90 -12.74
CA ILE A 65 -8.95 -7.32 -12.61
C ILE A 65 -9.27 -7.87 -13.98
N ASN A 66 -8.36 -8.68 -14.49
CA ASN A 66 -8.46 -9.26 -15.84
C ASN A 66 -8.61 -10.78 -15.76
N PHE A 67 -9.55 -11.31 -16.51
CA PHE A 67 -9.77 -12.75 -16.74
C PHE A 67 -9.32 -13.08 -18.15
N LYS A 68 -8.43 -14.02 -18.29
CA LYS A 68 -7.92 -14.46 -19.58
C LYS A 68 -8.01 -15.97 -19.70
N GLU A 69 -8.76 -16.43 -20.69
CA GLU A 69 -8.83 -17.84 -21.03
C GLU A 69 -7.55 -18.29 -21.73
N PHE A 70 -7.07 -19.45 -21.36
CA PHE A 70 -5.92 -20.10 -21.96
C PHE A 70 -6.13 -21.61 -21.93
N ASP A 71 -6.40 -22.21 -23.09
CA ASP A 71 -6.84 -23.60 -23.23
C ASP A 71 -8.07 -23.90 -22.33
N GLU A 72 -7.96 -24.88 -21.44
CA GLU A 72 -9.00 -25.24 -20.47
C GLU A 72 -8.88 -24.49 -19.13
N ASN A 73 -8.01 -23.48 -19.06
CA ASN A 73 -7.72 -22.74 -17.84
C ASN A 73 -8.13 -21.27 -17.94
N VAL A 74 -8.39 -20.67 -16.80
CA VAL A 74 -8.60 -19.22 -16.69
C VAL A 74 -7.50 -18.61 -15.82
N ILE A 75 -6.80 -17.63 -16.35
CA ILE A 75 -5.82 -16.84 -15.61
C ILE A 75 -6.50 -15.59 -15.12
N VAL A 76 -6.43 -15.34 -13.81
CA VAL A 76 -6.93 -14.11 -13.19
C VAL A 76 -5.73 -13.25 -12.80
N ASN A 77 -5.64 -12.06 -13.38
CA ASN A 77 -4.64 -11.06 -12.99
C ASN A 77 -5.32 -9.99 -12.14
N ILE A 78 -4.77 -9.72 -10.97
CA ILE A 78 -5.19 -8.64 -10.09
C ILE A 78 -4.01 -7.69 -9.97
N LEU A 79 -4.11 -6.56 -10.67
CA LEU A 79 -3.05 -5.55 -10.76
C LEU A 79 -3.46 -4.29 -10.00
N GLY A 80 -2.49 -3.48 -9.60
CA GLY A 80 -2.74 -2.26 -8.86
C GLY A 80 -3.36 -2.50 -7.47
N TYR A 81 -3.24 -3.72 -6.92
CA TYR A 81 -3.83 -4.12 -5.64
C TYR A 81 -3.09 -3.50 -4.45
N ILE A 82 -3.26 -2.19 -4.31
CA ILE A 82 -2.67 -1.38 -3.26
C ILE A 82 -3.72 -1.07 -2.15
N SER A 83 -3.62 0.06 -1.48
CA SER A 83 -4.65 0.49 -0.51
C SER A 83 -5.94 0.89 -1.26
N PRO A 84 -7.13 0.40 -0.84
CA PRO A 84 -7.46 -0.38 0.37
C PRO A 84 -7.51 -1.92 0.16
N GLY A 85 -6.57 -2.51 -0.54
CA GLY A 85 -6.58 -3.92 -0.93
C GLY A 85 -6.90 -4.89 0.20
N LEU A 86 -6.19 -4.80 1.33
CA LEU A 86 -6.45 -5.69 2.47
C LEU A 86 -7.88 -5.56 3.00
N THR A 87 -8.42 -4.36 3.10
CA THR A 87 -9.79 -4.10 3.57
C THR A 87 -10.83 -4.65 2.59
N SER A 88 -10.58 -4.58 1.28
CA SER A 88 -11.48 -5.03 0.22
C SER A 88 -11.30 -6.50 -0.15
N SER A 89 -10.34 -7.22 0.45
CA SER A 89 -9.93 -8.57 0.03
C SER A 89 -11.08 -9.57 -0.02
N LEU A 90 -11.97 -9.58 0.97
CA LEU A 90 -13.10 -10.51 1.00
C LEU A 90 -14.12 -10.20 -0.10
N ALA A 91 -14.42 -8.93 -0.34
CA ALA A 91 -15.32 -8.53 -1.43
C ALA A 91 -14.72 -8.87 -2.79
N LEU A 92 -13.41 -8.65 -2.96
CA LEU A 92 -12.71 -9.01 -4.18
C LEU A 92 -12.67 -10.53 -4.41
N SER A 93 -12.50 -11.32 -3.35
CA SER A 93 -12.55 -12.78 -3.44
C SER A 93 -13.90 -13.27 -3.94
N ASN A 94 -14.99 -12.74 -3.40
CA ASN A 94 -16.34 -13.08 -3.86
C ASN A 94 -16.55 -12.67 -5.33
N TYR A 95 -16.10 -11.49 -5.72
CA TYR A 95 -16.19 -11.05 -7.11
C TYR A 95 -15.44 -11.98 -8.06
N VAL A 96 -14.21 -12.39 -7.70
CA VAL A 96 -13.39 -13.31 -8.50
C VAL A 96 -14.07 -14.68 -8.59
N GLU A 97 -14.59 -15.20 -7.48
CA GLU A 97 -15.33 -16.48 -7.45
C GLU A 97 -16.55 -16.44 -8.37
N GLU A 98 -17.42 -15.43 -8.24
CA GLU A 98 -18.61 -15.27 -9.10
C GLU A 98 -18.26 -15.22 -10.59
N LYS A 99 -17.15 -14.56 -10.93
CA LYS A 99 -16.67 -14.50 -12.32
C LYS A 99 -16.13 -15.83 -12.79
N LEU A 100 -15.35 -16.55 -11.99
CA LEU A 100 -14.80 -17.86 -12.35
C LEU A 100 -15.90 -18.91 -12.57
N LEU A 101 -16.99 -18.87 -11.81
CA LEU A 101 -18.13 -19.76 -12.01
C LEU A 101 -18.76 -19.63 -13.41
N GLN A 102 -18.62 -18.49 -14.08
CA GLN A 102 -19.10 -18.27 -15.45
C GLN A 102 -18.25 -18.98 -16.51
N TYR A 103 -17.01 -19.36 -16.17
CA TYR A 103 -16.11 -20.10 -17.04
C TYR A 103 -16.18 -21.64 -16.81
N SER A 104 -16.90 -22.08 -15.80
CA SER A 104 -17.02 -23.50 -15.44
C SER A 104 -18.19 -24.21 -16.15
N THR A 105 -18.86 -23.54 -17.07
CA THR A 105 -19.98 -24.06 -17.89
C THR A 105 -19.54 -24.32 -19.29
#